data_a7c71caa4a1e0d80c161b1847014f757
#
_entry.id   a7c71caa4a1e0d80c161b1847014f757
#
_cell.length_a   1.000
_cell.length_b   1.000
_cell.length_c   1.000
_cell.angle_alpha   90.00
_cell.angle_beta   90.00
_cell.angle_gamma   90.00
#
_symmetry.space_group_name_H-M   'P 1'
#
loop_
_entity.id
_entity.type
_entity.pdbx_description
1 polymer ?
#
loop_
_entity_poly.entity_id
_entity_poly.type
_entity_poly.pdbx_seq_one_letter_code
_entity_poly.pdbx_strand_id
1 'polypeptide(L)'
;MRKIAADYVYTLDGGVKPVFRPLIEVEDSGRIISVNQYEDTDSLPDGTEYHQGTLVPGFVNAHCHIELSHLKDAFKEATGMSGFINQINELRESVDKEGRLKAMETEFKNFSLQGVVAVSDISNCNESFIFKKEYLNYSHSDEKPLFPVYYRTFVELFGTEKQDAPQILAGGQRVADEASAMGLEASVTPHSCYTMSPRLLEITAKRGLESGIISYHSQESQEEEDMIMKGSGALADNYRGRGLSTPPVTGATALEYFIDRLLEAEKENGGGNSKAQKQAGKIGGRINLVHNVVISQRSIDRAKETLLSPFFTICPLSNIFIHRQLPPIELMRRNNLKICLGTDSLSSNHILDMVREMECLQNNFPDLELGEILSWTCANGAELLARQDILGSIAPGKTPGLVLLENLQDFKITERTTSRRIV
;
A
#
# COMPACT_ATOMS: atom_id res chain seq x y z
N MET A 1 17.36 -6.09 26.88
CA MET A 1 15.91 -6.40 27.01
C MET A 1 15.22 -5.21 27.63
N ARG A 2 14.18 -4.67 27.00
CA ARG A 2 13.42 -3.49 27.45
C ARG A 2 12.05 -3.92 27.98
N LYS A 3 11.54 -3.20 28.95
CA LYS A 3 10.18 -3.32 29.49
C LYS A 3 9.44 -2.04 29.12
N ILE A 4 8.40 -2.13 28.34
CA ILE A 4 7.69 -0.97 27.79
C ILE A 4 6.21 -1.05 28.19
N ALA A 5 5.65 0.05 28.66
CA ALA A 5 4.23 0.19 28.97
C ALA A 5 3.69 1.53 28.46
N ALA A 6 2.40 1.61 28.19
CA ALA A 6 1.72 2.84 27.84
C ALA A 6 0.31 2.89 28.42
N ASP A 7 -0.37 4.03 28.32
CA ASP A 7 -1.77 4.14 28.80
C ASP A 7 -2.67 3.09 28.16
N TYR A 8 -2.50 2.88 26.85
CA TYR A 8 -3.24 1.88 26.06
C TYR A 8 -2.35 1.20 25.05
N VAL A 9 -2.68 -0.02 24.69
CA VAL A 9 -2.02 -0.77 23.62
C VAL A 9 -3.05 -1.46 22.73
N TYR A 10 -3.01 -1.23 21.44
CA TYR A 10 -3.69 -2.06 20.46
C TYR A 10 -2.74 -3.17 20.00
N THR A 11 -2.94 -4.35 20.50
CA THR A 11 -2.08 -5.49 20.13
C THR A 11 -2.37 -6.00 18.71
N LEU A 12 -3.62 -5.90 18.26
CA LEU A 12 -4.15 -6.52 17.04
C LEU A 12 -3.92 -8.04 16.96
N ASP A 13 -3.67 -8.66 18.11
CA ASP A 13 -3.55 -10.11 18.27
C ASP A 13 -4.86 -10.66 18.86
N GLY A 14 -5.68 -11.25 18.01
CA GLY A 14 -6.98 -11.78 18.38
C GLY A 14 -8.08 -10.74 18.60
N GLY A 15 -7.85 -9.44 18.32
CA GLY A 15 -8.88 -8.41 18.46
C GLY A 15 -8.42 -7.00 18.11
N VAL A 16 -9.38 -6.09 18.04
CA VAL A 16 -9.19 -4.67 17.66
C VAL A 16 -9.51 -3.70 18.80
N LYS A 17 -9.63 -4.18 20.03
CA LYS A 17 -9.87 -3.34 21.20
C LYS A 17 -8.55 -3.01 21.90
N PRO A 18 -8.41 -1.82 22.50
CA PRO A 18 -7.23 -1.47 23.25
C PRO A 18 -7.18 -2.25 24.59
N VAL A 19 -5.98 -2.60 25.01
CA VAL A 19 -5.68 -3.13 26.33
C VAL A 19 -5.16 -1.99 27.20
N PHE A 20 -5.67 -1.88 28.42
CA PHE A 20 -5.26 -0.85 29.37
C PHE A 20 -3.97 -1.26 30.08
N ARG A 21 -2.94 -0.44 29.97
CA ARG A 21 -1.64 -0.53 30.65
C ARG A 21 -1.00 -1.93 30.66
N PRO A 22 -0.88 -2.65 29.53
CA PRO A 22 -0.12 -3.88 29.52
C PRO A 22 1.37 -3.59 29.59
N LEU A 23 2.15 -4.55 30.10
CA LEU A 23 3.60 -4.56 30.02
C LEU A 23 4.04 -5.39 28.81
N ILE A 24 4.84 -4.79 27.96
CA ILE A 24 5.45 -5.44 26.81
C ILE A 24 6.94 -5.65 27.11
N GLU A 25 7.41 -6.89 27.09
CA GLU A 25 8.83 -7.20 27.16
C GLU A 25 9.38 -7.40 25.75
N VAL A 26 10.49 -6.69 25.45
CA VAL A 26 11.06 -6.63 24.09
C VAL A 26 12.56 -6.88 24.14
N GLU A 27 13.06 -7.74 23.26
CA GLU A 27 14.50 -7.91 23.04
C GLU A 27 15.11 -6.67 22.37
N ASP A 28 16.43 -6.52 22.43
CA ASP A 28 17.15 -5.44 21.76
C ASP A 28 17.00 -5.52 20.23
N SER A 29 16.68 -6.71 19.70
CA SER A 29 16.30 -6.95 18.30
C SER A 29 14.93 -6.40 17.89
N GLY A 30 14.13 -5.92 18.85
CA GLY A 30 12.74 -5.51 18.65
C GLY A 30 11.73 -6.69 18.70
N ARG A 31 12.19 -7.92 19.01
CA ARG A 31 11.32 -9.09 19.13
C ARG A 31 10.53 -9.04 20.42
N ILE A 32 9.21 -9.20 20.32
CA ILE A 32 8.32 -9.27 21.47
C ILE A 32 8.52 -10.61 22.18
N ILE A 33 8.77 -10.57 23.50
CA ILE A 33 8.89 -11.74 24.35
C ILE A 33 7.54 -12.07 24.99
N SER A 34 6.91 -11.04 25.60
CA SER A 34 5.63 -11.20 26.29
C SER A 34 4.80 -9.93 26.21
N VAL A 35 3.49 -10.11 26.38
CA VAL A 35 2.52 -9.03 26.56
C VAL A 35 1.65 -9.44 27.76
N ASN A 36 1.85 -8.81 28.91
CA ASN A 36 1.19 -9.16 30.15
C ASN A 36 0.30 -8.03 30.62
N GLN A 37 -0.93 -8.35 30.99
CA GLN A 37 -1.82 -7.38 31.63
C GLN A 37 -1.53 -7.35 33.14
N TYR A 38 -1.41 -6.16 33.70
CA TYR A 38 -1.24 -5.94 35.11
C TYR A 38 -2.55 -5.41 35.72
N GLU A 39 -3.01 -6.05 36.79
CA GLU A 39 -4.24 -5.66 37.48
C GLU A 39 -4.04 -4.38 38.31
N ASP A 40 -2.82 -4.20 38.85
CA ASP A 40 -2.45 -3.04 39.67
C ASP A 40 -1.43 -2.16 38.93
N THR A 41 -1.87 -0.95 38.63
CA THR A 41 -1.10 0.01 37.82
C THR A 41 -0.02 0.74 38.62
N ASP A 42 -0.05 0.66 39.95
CA ASP A 42 0.95 1.30 40.82
C ASP A 42 2.21 0.43 40.99
N SER A 43 2.21 -0.79 40.42
CA SER A 43 3.26 -1.80 40.60
C SER A 43 3.95 -2.25 39.29
N LEU A 44 4.11 -1.35 38.31
CA LEU A 44 4.95 -1.69 37.17
C LEU A 44 6.37 -2.06 37.63
N PRO A 45 6.97 -3.12 37.05
CA PRO A 45 8.31 -3.55 37.43
C PRO A 45 9.34 -2.45 37.28
N ASP A 46 10.34 -2.42 38.21
CA ASP A 46 11.45 -1.47 38.11
C ASP A 46 12.11 -1.49 36.73
N GLY A 47 12.45 -0.30 36.24
CA GLY A 47 13.07 -0.12 34.92
C GLY A 47 12.09 -0.17 33.74
N THR A 48 10.78 -0.10 34.00
CA THR A 48 9.76 0.00 32.95
C THR A 48 9.78 1.40 32.30
N GLU A 49 9.94 1.44 31.00
CA GLU A 49 9.78 2.63 30.16
C GLU A 49 8.29 2.89 29.95
N TYR A 50 7.73 3.88 30.64
CA TYR A 50 6.32 4.25 30.54
C TYR A 50 6.12 5.41 29.57
N HIS A 51 5.19 5.24 28.62
CA HIS A 51 4.84 6.25 27.62
C HIS A 51 3.38 6.70 27.80
N GLN A 52 3.16 8.01 27.92
CA GLN A 52 1.81 8.56 27.84
C GLN A 52 1.31 8.48 26.41
N GLY A 53 0.13 7.89 26.19
CA GLY A 53 -0.48 7.70 24.89
C GLY A 53 -0.84 6.25 24.58
N THR A 54 -0.91 5.94 23.28
CA THR A 54 -1.36 4.63 22.82
C THR A 54 -0.28 3.97 21.96
N LEU A 55 0.18 2.78 22.37
CA LEU A 55 1.08 1.96 21.55
C LEU A 55 0.29 1.12 20.54
N VAL A 56 0.82 1.06 19.34
CA VAL A 56 0.27 0.27 18.23
C VAL A 56 1.40 -0.47 17.52
N PRO A 57 1.12 -1.55 16.73
CA PRO A 57 2.12 -2.13 15.84
C PRO A 57 2.57 -1.11 14.80
N GLY A 58 3.77 -1.31 14.24
CA GLY A 58 4.25 -0.52 13.13
C GLY A 58 3.33 -0.54 11.92
N PHE A 59 3.26 0.58 11.22
CA PHE A 59 2.39 0.77 10.06
C PHE A 59 2.94 0.07 8.83
N VAL A 60 2.06 -0.48 8.02
CA VAL A 60 2.37 -1.00 6.68
C VAL A 60 1.70 -0.09 5.65
N ASN A 61 2.51 0.66 4.92
CA ASN A 61 2.03 1.46 3.79
C ASN A 61 1.81 0.53 2.58
N ALA A 62 0.55 0.20 2.30
CA ALA A 62 0.17 -0.81 1.33
C ALA A 62 0.25 -0.34 -0.14
N HIS A 63 0.51 0.94 -0.38
CA HIS A 63 0.73 1.52 -1.70
C HIS A 63 1.40 2.89 -1.61
N CYS A 64 2.55 3.03 -2.25
CA CYS A 64 3.29 4.27 -2.31
C CYS A 64 4.12 4.34 -3.59
N HIS A 65 4.38 5.57 -4.09
CA HIS A 65 5.33 5.86 -5.17
C HIS A 65 6.41 6.82 -4.64
N ILE A 66 7.37 6.32 -3.88
CA ILE A 66 8.43 7.16 -3.30
C ILE A 66 9.24 7.86 -4.39
N GLU A 67 9.42 7.23 -5.56
CA GLU A 67 10.14 7.82 -6.69
C GLU A 67 9.57 9.16 -7.18
N LEU A 68 8.29 9.45 -6.88
CA LEU A 68 7.61 10.70 -7.26
C LEU A 68 7.66 11.79 -6.17
N SER A 69 8.46 11.61 -5.12
CA SER A 69 8.54 12.55 -3.99
C SER A 69 8.98 13.97 -4.38
N HIS A 70 9.70 14.12 -5.49
CA HIS A 70 10.12 15.40 -6.03
C HIS A 70 8.98 16.24 -6.62
N LEU A 71 7.78 15.66 -6.79
CA LEU A 71 6.58 16.32 -7.33
C LEU A 71 5.69 16.91 -6.23
N LYS A 72 6.17 16.95 -4.99
CA LYS A 72 5.44 17.54 -3.87
C LYS A 72 4.98 18.96 -4.19
N ASP A 73 3.69 19.22 -3.97
CA ASP A 73 3.04 20.53 -4.18
C ASP A 73 3.13 21.11 -5.62
N ALA A 74 3.55 20.27 -6.60
CA ALA A 74 3.68 20.72 -7.99
C ALA A 74 2.35 20.63 -8.79
N PHE A 75 1.39 19.88 -8.31
CA PHE A 75 0.15 19.56 -9.03
C PHE A 75 -1.03 20.38 -8.54
N LYS A 76 -1.96 20.64 -9.46
CA LYS A 76 -3.28 21.22 -9.15
C LYS A 76 -4.22 20.10 -8.73
N GLU A 77 -4.94 20.33 -7.65
CA GLU A 77 -5.96 19.42 -7.14
C GLU A 77 -7.25 19.42 -7.99
N ALA A 78 -8.07 18.38 -7.80
CA ALA A 78 -9.42 18.24 -8.36
C ALA A 78 -9.48 18.35 -9.89
N THR A 79 -8.45 17.85 -10.58
CA THR A 79 -8.36 17.89 -12.05
C THR A 79 -8.95 16.65 -12.71
N GLY A 80 -9.40 15.66 -11.92
CA GLY A 80 -9.79 14.34 -12.41
C GLY A 80 -8.60 13.54 -12.94
N MET A 81 -8.86 12.32 -13.41
CA MET A 81 -7.78 11.44 -13.89
C MET A 81 -7.09 11.98 -15.12
N SER A 82 -7.84 12.49 -16.09
CA SER A 82 -7.28 13.05 -17.33
C SER A 82 -6.37 14.23 -17.05
N GLY A 83 -6.77 15.13 -16.15
CA GLY A 83 -5.98 16.30 -15.76
C GLY A 83 -4.73 15.90 -14.99
N PHE A 84 -4.84 14.92 -14.10
CA PHE A 84 -3.71 14.38 -13.34
C PHE A 84 -2.65 13.75 -14.26
N ILE A 85 -3.07 12.90 -15.21
CA ILE A 85 -2.16 12.29 -16.20
C ILE A 85 -1.44 13.34 -17.02
N ASN A 86 -2.12 14.43 -17.42
CA ASN A 86 -1.47 15.51 -18.16
C ASN A 86 -0.36 16.17 -17.32
N GLN A 87 -0.60 16.43 -16.04
CA GLN A 87 0.39 16.99 -15.13
C GLN A 87 1.57 16.03 -14.90
N ILE A 88 1.33 14.73 -14.73
CA ILE A 88 2.40 13.71 -14.66
C ILE A 88 3.30 13.78 -15.90
N ASN A 89 2.71 13.78 -17.11
CA ASN A 89 3.47 13.80 -18.36
C ASN A 89 4.31 15.08 -18.53
N GLU A 90 3.83 16.22 -18.01
CA GLU A 90 4.50 17.51 -18.09
C GLU A 90 5.62 17.65 -17.05
N LEU A 91 5.38 17.20 -15.83
CA LEU A 91 6.20 17.56 -14.66
C LEU A 91 7.13 16.45 -14.17
N ARG A 92 6.91 15.20 -14.56
CA ARG A 92 7.69 14.06 -14.04
C ARG A 92 9.21 14.24 -14.15
N GLU A 93 9.68 14.81 -15.24
CA GLU A 93 11.11 15.06 -15.52
C GLU A 93 11.54 16.51 -15.22
N SER A 94 10.73 17.28 -14.48
CA SER A 94 10.99 18.70 -14.21
C SER A 94 12.13 18.95 -13.23
N VAL A 95 12.53 17.92 -12.47
CA VAL A 95 13.58 17.99 -11.46
C VAL A 95 14.74 17.07 -11.85
N ASP A 96 15.97 17.53 -11.68
CA ASP A 96 17.15 16.74 -11.97
C ASP A 96 17.33 15.55 -11.02
N LYS A 97 18.25 14.66 -11.33
CA LYS A 97 18.47 13.44 -10.57
C LYS A 97 18.85 13.73 -9.10
N GLU A 98 19.65 14.74 -8.83
CA GLU A 98 20.09 15.09 -7.48
C GLU A 98 18.90 15.54 -6.62
N GLY A 99 18.05 16.38 -7.18
CA GLY A 99 16.80 16.82 -6.54
C GLY A 99 15.83 15.64 -6.28
N ARG A 100 15.67 14.72 -7.24
CA ARG A 100 14.85 13.51 -7.05
C ARG A 100 15.37 12.62 -5.92
N LEU A 101 16.67 12.36 -5.90
CA LEU A 101 17.29 11.54 -4.84
C LEU A 101 17.14 12.19 -3.46
N LYS A 102 17.34 13.51 -3.34
CA LYS A 102 17.17 14.25 -2.08
C LYS A 102 15.71 14.21 -1.58
N ALA A 103 14.74 14.33 -2.48
CA ALA A 103 13.33 14.23 -2.14
C ALA A 103 12.99 12.82 -1.62
N MET A 104 13.45 11.77 -2.31
CA MET A 104 13.28 10.39 -1.85
C MET A 104 13.90 10.13 -0.49
N GLU A 105 15.18 10.54 -0.26
CA GLU A 105 15.88 10.39 1.01
C GLU A 105 15.08 10.97 2.18
N THR A 106 14.44 12.12 1.95
CA THR A 106 13.58 12.76 2.95
C THR A 106 12.41 11.85 3.35
N GLU A 107 11.73 11.25 2.39
CA GLU A 107 10.57 10.40 2.67
C GLU A 107 10.97 9.03 3.26
N PHE A 108 12.09 8.46 2.85
CA PHE A 108 12.65 7.27 3.50
C PHE A 108 12.90 7.50 4.99
N LYS A 109 13.48 8.65 5.34
CA LYS A 109 13.70 9.06 6.72
C LYS A 109 12.39 9.28 7.47
N ASN A 110 11.44 9.98 6.86
CA ASN A 110 10.13 10.25 7.46
C ASN A 110 9.41 8.94 7.80
N PHE A 111 9.34 7.98 6.88
CA PHE A 111 8.72 6.68 7.14
C PHE A 111 9.34 5.95 8.33
N SER A 112 10.67 5.91 8.40
CA SER A 112 11.36 5.28 9.53
C SER A 112 11.00 5.92 10.88
N LEU A 113 10.92 7.24 10.95
CA LEU A 113 10.64 7.98 12.18
C LEU A 113 9.17 7.95 12.60
N GLN A 114 8.26 8.02 11.63
CA GLN A 114 6.81 8.03 11.87
C GLN A 114 6.25 6.66 12.27
N GLY A 115 7.02 5.59 12.09
CA GLY A 115 6.60 4.26 12.50
C GLY A 115 6.14 3.34 11.36
N VAL A 116 6.44 3.67 10.11
CA VAL A 116 6.28 2.73 8.99
C VAL A 116 7.34 1.64 9.10
N VAL A 117 6.92 0.39 9.07
CA VAL A 117 7.79 -0.80 9.16
C VAL A 117 7.89 -1.57 7.86
N ALA A 118 6.92 -1.38 6.97
CA ALA A 118 6.91 -1.98 5.65
C ALA A 118 6.19 -1.10 4.63
N VAL A 119 6.66 -1.14 3.39
CA VAL A 119 6.09 -0.37 2.26
C VAL A 119 5.93 -1.27 1.04
N SER A 120 4.76 -1.21 0.43
CA SER A 120 4.46 -1.70 -0.91
C SER A 120 4.75 -0.56 -1.89
N ASP A 121 5.99 -0.49 -2.38
CA ASP A 121 6.48 0.66 -3.16
C ASP A 121 6.47 0.38 -4.65
N ILE A 122 5.82 1.26 -5.39
CA ILE A 122 5.79 1.26 -6.84
C ILE A 122 7.04 2.00 -7.36
N SER A 123 7.75 1.39 -8.29
CA SER A 123 8.94 2.00 -8.91
C SER A 123 8.97 1.68 -10.39
N ASN A 124 9.33 2.66 -11.21
CA ASN A 124 9.57 2.46 -12.64
C ASN A 124 11.08 2.44 -12.97
N CYS A 125 11.94 2.77 -12.01
CA CYS A 125 13.39 2.84 -12.15
C CYS A 125 14.11 2.32 -10.90
N ASN A 126 15.44 2.37 -10.92
CA ASN A 126 16.31 1.87 -9.84
C ASN A 126 16.79 2.95 -8.86
N GLU A 127 16.37 4.21 -9.02
CA GLU A 127 16.91 5.33 -8.23
C GLU A 127 16.67 5.18 -6.72
N SER A 128 15.55 4.55 -6.32
CA SER A 128 15.20 4.31 -4.90
C SER A 128 15.95 3.13 -4.25
N PHE A 129 16.61 2.25 -5.03
CA PHE A 129 17.13 0.96 -4.52
C PHE A 129 18.26 1.12 -3.51
N ILE A 130 19.09 2.15 -3.65
CA ILE A 130 20.17 2.42 -2.70
C ILE A 130 19.61 2.72 -1.31
N PHE A 131 18.55 3.51 -1.21
CA PHE A 131 17.89 3.83 0.05
C PHE A 131 17.18 2.60 0.63
N LYS A 132 16.45 1.83 -0.19
CA LYS A 132 15.78 0.60 0.25
C LYS A 132 16.78 -0.38 0.87
N LYS A 133 17.94 -0.55 0.26
CA LYS A 133 19.01 -1.41 0.79
C LYS A 133 19.60 -0.87 2.10
N GLU A 134 19.78 0.44 2.21
CA GLU A 134 20.26 1.09 3.42
C GLU A 134 19.28 0.85 4.58
N TYR A 135 17.99 1.14 4.39
CA TYR A 135 16.99 1.00 5.44
C TYR A 135 16.64 -0.46 5.78
N LEU A 136 16.78 -1.38 4.83
CA LEU A 136 16.59 -2.82 5.12
C LEU A 136 17.67 -3.36 6.07
N ASN A 137 18.92 -2.89 5.95
CA ASN A 137 20.07 -3.38 6.69
C ASN A 137 20.50 -2.44 7.84
N TYR A 138 19.66 -1.44 8.15
CA TYR A 138 20.01 -0.45 9.15
C TYR A 138 20.23 -1.10 10.51
N SER A 139 21.43 -0.95 11.07
CA SER A 139 21.74 -1.27 12.46
C SER A 139 21.89 0.03 13.24
N HIS A 140 21.27 0.12 14.43
CA HIS A 140 21.39 1.29 15.31
C HIS A 140 22.85 1.74 15.44
N SER A 141 23.18 2.91 14.92
CA SER A 141 24.38 3.66 15.33
C SER A 141 23.90 4.77 16.26
N ASP A 142 24.65 5.06 17.30
CA ASP A 142 24.29 6.02 18.36
C ASP A 142 24.00 7.45 17.85
N GLU A 143 24.28 7.74 16.59
CA GLU A 143 24.16 9.09 16.01
C GLU A 143 22.82 9.39 15.32
N LYS A 144 22.00 8.37 14.97
CA LYS A 144 20.69 8.59 14.31
C LYS A 144 19.71 7.50 14.72
N PRO A 145 18.59 7.83 15.37
CA PRO A 145 17.54 6.87 15.74
C PRO A 145 16.66 6.53 14.53
N LEU A 146 17.25 5.98 13.46
CA LEU A 146 16.49 5.43 12.34
C LEU A 146 16.19 3.97 12.62
N PHE A 147 15.10 3.47 12.08
CA PHE A 147 14.65 2.11 12.27
C PHE A 147 14.56 1.39 10.92
N PRO A 148 14.75 0.07 10.87
CA PRO A 148 14.65 -0.68 9.63
C PRO A 148 13.23 -0.63 9.06
N VAL A 149 13.13 -0.53 7.73
CA VAL A 149 11.87 -0.57 6.98
C VAL A 149 12.00 -1.59 5.87
N TYR A 150 11.06 -2.51 5.79
CA TYR A 150 10.98 -3.48 4.70
C TYR A 150 10.31 -2.85 3.48
N TYR A 151 10.87 -3.07 2.29
CA TYR A 151 10.31 -2.61 1.03
C TYR A 151 10.02 -3.79 0.10
N ARG A 152 8.75 -3.97 -0.27
CA ARG A 152 8.37 -4.79 -1.41
C ARG A 152 8.26 -3.87 -2.63
N THR A 153 9.14 -4.06 -3.61
CA THR A 153 9.16 -3.23 -4.82
C THR A 153 8.31 -3.85 -5.92
N PHE A 154 7.39 -3.06 -6.46
CA PHE A 154 6.61 -3.38 -7.64
C PHE A 154 7.12 -2.54 -8.82
N VAL A 155 7.79 -3.19 -9.78
CA VAL A 155 8.21 -2.54 -11.01
C VAL A 155 7.00 -2.46 -11.92
N GLU A 156 6.41 -1.29 -11.97
CA GLU A 156 5.14 -1.06 -12.64
C GLU A 156 5.31 -0.86 -14.13
N LEU A 157 4.48 -1.53 -14.91
CA LEU A 157 4.51 -1.47 -16.37
C LEU A 157 3.26 -0.84 -16.94
N PHE A 158 3.46 -0.01 -17.95
CA PHE A 158 2.41 0.63 -18.74
C PHE A 158 2.84 0.77 -20.21
N GLY A 159 1.87 0.83 -21.10
CA GLY A 159 2.07 0.97 -22.55
C GLY A 159 0.85 0.50 -23.32
N THR A 160 0.33 1.36 -24.19
CA THR A 160 -0.94 1.13 -24.90
C THR A 160 -0.77 0.33 -26.18
N GLU A 161 0.46 0.26 -26.71
CA GLU A 161 0.72 -0.36 -28.02
C GLU A 161 1.08 -1.84 -27.86
N LYS A 162 0.31 -2.71 -28.50
CA LYS A 162 0.44 -4.16 -28.39
C LYS A 162 1.81 -4.68 -28.81
N GLN A 163 2.38 -4.10 -29.87
CA GLN A 163 3.68 -4.50 -30.43
C GLN A 163 4.84 -4.26 -29.46
N ASP A 164 4.72 -3.27 -28.56
CA ASP A 164 5.78 -2.88 -27.64
C ASP A 164 5.76 -3.73 -26.35
N ALA A 165 4.70 -4.50 -26.10
CA ALA A 165 4.49 -5.26 -24.88
C ALA A 165 5.68 -6.17 -24.51
N PRO A 166 6.31 -6.96 -25.41
CA PRO A 166 7.45 -7.80 -25.04
C PRO A 166 8.67 -6.99 -24.61
N GLN A 167 8.92 -5.85 -25.25
CA GLN A 167 10.07 -4.99 -24.93
C GLN A 167 9.86 -4.27 -23.59
N ILE A 168 8.65 -3.80 -23.32
CA ILE A 168 8.28 -3.17 -22.03
C ILE A 168 8.44 -4.17 -20.90
N LEU A 169 7.90 -5.39 -21.04
CA LEU A 169 8.07 -6.46 -20.04
C LEU A 169 9.55 -6.77 -19.81
N ALA A 170 10.35 -6.92 -20.86
CA ALA A 170 11.77 -7.19 -20.73
C ALA A 170 12.52 -6.04 -20.03
N GLY A 171 12.11 -4.80 -20.26
CA GLY A 171 12.62 -3.62 -19.58
C GLY A 171 12.36 -3.65 -18.09
N GLY A 172 11.11 -3.84 -17.68
CA GLY A 172 10.74 -3.93 -16.27
C GLY A 172 11.35 -5.13 -15.56
N GLN A 173 11.47 -6.27 -16.25
CA GLN A 173 12.12 -7.45 -15.67
C GLN A 173 13.60 -7.17 -15.33
N ARG A 174 14.33 -6.44 -16.21
CA ARG A 174 15.71 -6.02 -15.91
C ARG A 174 15.80 -5.17 -14.65
N VAL A 175 14.86 -4.24 -14.44
CA VAL A 175 14.82 -3.41 -13.22
C VAL A 175 14.54 -4.29 -11.99
N ALA A 176 13.63 -5.24 -12.09
CA ALA A 176 13.35 -6.18 -11.00
C ALA A 176 14.54 -7.10 -10.68
N ASP A 177 15.25 -7.57 -11.71
CA ASP A 177 16.45 -8.40 -11.57
C ASP A 177 17.60 -7.61 -10.91
N GLU A 178 17.74 -6.32 -11.23
CA GLU A 178 18.71 -5.40 -10.62
C GLU A 178 18.42 -5.21 -9.12
N ALA A 179 17.17 -5.00 -8.74
CA ALA A 179 16.75 -4.96 -7.34
C ALA A 179 17.10 -6.28 -6.62
N SER A 180 16.80 -7.41 -7.24
CA SER A 180 17.09 -8.74 -6.68
C SER A 180 18.59 -8.97 -6.49
N ALA A 181 19.43 -8.51 -7.42
CA ALA A 181 20.89 -8.57 -7.30
C ALA A 181 21.42 -7.72 -6.13
N MET A 182 20.67 -6.71 -5.68
CA MET A 182 20.97 -5.92 -4.48
C MET A 182 20.42 -6.53 -3.19
N GLY A 183 19.70 -7.66 -3.27
CA GLY A 183 19.06 -8.33 -2.13
C GLY A 183 17.69 -7.74 -1.76
N LEU A 184 17.07 -6.97 -2.67
CA LEU A 184 15.74 -6.41 -2.49
C LEU A 184 14.67 -7.34 -3.10
N GLU A 185 13.48 -7.38 -2.50
CA GLU A 185 12.35 -8.13 -3.05
C GLU A 185 11.61 -7.26 -4.09
N ALA A 186 11.66 -7.67 -5.36
CA ALA A 186 11.02 -6.96 -6.45
C ALA A 186 10.32 -7.90 -7.44
N SER A 187 9.30 -7.41 -8.10
CA SER A 187 8.65 -8.08 -9.24
C SER A 187 7.94 -7.06 -10.12
N VAL A 188 7.76 -7.42 -11.40
CA VAL A 188 6.93 -6.59 -12.28
C VAL A 188 5.46 -6.67 -11.89
N THR A 189 4.72 -5.58 -12.10
CA THR A 189 3.29 -5.48 -11.85
C THR A 189 2.60 -4.68 -12.95
N PRO A 190 1.34 -4.98 -13.31
CA PRO A 190 0.56 -4.14 -14.21
C PRO A 190 0.11 -2.84 -13.52
N HIS A 191 0.13 -1.72 -14.24
CA HIS A 191 -0.37 -0.44 -13.71
C HIS A 191 -1.91 -0.44 -13.59
N SER A 192 -2.61 -0.30 -14.72
CA SER A 192 -4.09 -0.20 -14.77
C SER A 192 -4.61 -0.66 -16.14
N CYS A 193 -5.92 -0.87 -16.24
CA CYS A 193 -6.54 -1.32 -17.49
C CYS A 193 -6.46 -0.29 -18.62
N TYR A 194 -6.49 1.00 -18.30
CA TYR A 194 -6.51 2.05 -19.32
C TYR A 194 -5.10 2.44 -19.82
N THR A 195 -4.06 2.17 -19.07
CA THR A 195 -2.68 2.48 -19.46
C THR A 195 -1.97 1.35 -20.20
N MET A 196 -2.61 0.19 -20.34
CA MET A 196 -1.97 -1.00 -20.89
C MET A 196 -2.74 -1.58 -22.06
N SER A 197 -2.01 -2.03 -23.08
CA SER A 197 -2.62 -2.91 -24.08
C SER A 197 -3.04 -4.24 -23.44
N PRO A 198 -4.10 -4.92 -23.97
CA PRO A 198 -4.51 -6.23 -23.44
C PRO A 198 -3.33 -7.22 -23.34
N ARG A 199 -2.46 -7.23 -24.35
CA ARG A 199 -1.30 -8.12 -24.37
C ARG A 199 -0.28 -7.82 -23.28
N LEU A 200 0.03 -6.53 -23.05
CA LEU A 200 0.95 -6.14 -21.99
C LEU A 200 0.39 -6.51 -20.62
N LEU A 201 -0.91 -6.26 -20.40
CA LEU A 201 -1.59 -6.60 -19.17
C LEU A 201 -1.53 -8.11 -18.89
N GLU A 202 -1.81 -8.96 -19.88
CA GLU A 202 -1.77 -10.42 -19.76
C GLU A 202 -0.37 -10.94 -19.41
N ILE A 203 0.67 -10.53 -20.14
CA ILE A 203 2.04 -11.05 -19.91
C ILE A 203 2.64 -10.50 -18.61
N THR A 204 2.28 -9.29 -18.19
CA THR A 204 2.72 -8.72 -16.92
C THR A 204 1.98 -9.37 -15.75
N ALA A 205 0.66 -9.56 -15.88
CA ALA A 205 -0.15 -10.25 -14.87
C ALA A 205 0.35 -11.69 -14.65
N LYS A 206 0.73 -12.39 -15.71
CA LYS A 206 1.36 -13.71 -15.62
C LYS A 206 2.60 -13.69 -14.74
N ARG A 207 3.52 -12.74 -14.94
CA ARG A 207 4.72 -12.58 -14.12
C ARG A 207 4.40 -12.23 -12.66
N GLY A 208 3.41 -11.36 -12.45
CA GLY A 208 2.91 -11.02 -11.12
C GLY A 208 2.35 -12.24 -10.38
N LEU A 209 1.56 -13.08 -11.05
CA LEU A 209 1.04 -14.33 -10.47
C LEU A 209 2.18 -15.32 -10.13
N GLU A 210 3.21 -15.45 -10.97
CA GLU A 210 4.41 -16.24 -10.72
C GLU A 210 5.17 -15.76 -9.47
N SER A 211 5.19 -14.44 -9.21
CA SER A 211 5.80 -13.84 -8.01
C SER A 211 4.94 -13.99 -6.75
N GLY A 212 3.69 -14.43 -6.89
CA GLY A 212 2.73 -14.62 -5.80
C GLY A 212 2.03 -13.35 -5.31
N ILE A 213 2.32 -12.17 -5.91
CA ILE A 213 1.69 -10.90 -5.54
C ILE A 213 1.63 -9.93 -6.73
N ILE A 214 0.49 -9.26 -6.87
CA ILE A 214 0.25 -8.19 -7.85
C ILE A 214 -0.22 -6.94 -7.10
N SER A 215 0.25 -5.75 -7.50
CA SER A 215 -0.34 -4.45 -7.17
C SER A 215 -0.92 -3.83 -8.44
N TYR A 216 -2.15 -3.34 -8.39
CA TYR A 216 -2.89 -2.89 -9.55
C TYR A 216 -3.82 -1.73 -9.20
N HIS A 217 -3.74 -0.61 -9.93
CA HIS A 217 -4.65 0.52 -9.79
C HIS A 217 -6.02 0.13 -10.33
N SER A 218 -7.03 0.12 -9.48
CA SER A 218 -8.33 -0.48 -9.76
C SER A 218 -9.47 0.50 -9.48
N GLN A 219 -10.30 0.75 -10.48
CA GLN A 219 -11.53 1.54 -10.33
C GLN A 219 -11.29 2.87 -9.59
N GLU A 220 -10.22 3.56 -9.99
CA GLU A 220 -9.78 4.79 -9.35
C GLU A 220 -10.68 5.98 -9.71
N SER A 221 -11.32 5.95 -10.89
CA SER A 221 -12.17 7.05 -11.33
C SER A 221 -13.34 6.60 -12.20
N GLN A 222 -14.39 7.44 -12.25
CA GLN A 222 -15.48 7.26 -13.19
C GLN A 222 -15.01 7.39 -14.66
N GLU A 223 -13.94 8.17 -14.92
CA GLU A 223 -13.35 8.30 -16.25
C GLU A 223 -12.75 6.97 -16.73
N GLU A 224 -12.12 6.19 -15.82
CA GLU A 224 -11.64 4.84 -16.10
C GLU A 224 -12.80 3.91 -16.45
N GLU A 225 -13.85 3.87 -15.63
CA GLU A 225 -15.04 3.05 -15.88
C GLU A 225 -15.71 3.37 -17.22
N ASP A 226 -15.89 4.65 -17.53
CA ASP A 226 -16.51 5.08 -18.77
C ASP A 226 -15.67 4.69 -20.00
N MET A 227 -14.34 4.79 -19.89
CA MET A 227 -13.41 4.36 -20.94
C MET A 227 -13.50 2.87 -21.21
N ILE A 228 -13.49 2.04 -20.15
CA ILE A 228 -13.51 0.57 -20.28
C ILE A 228 -14.89 0.05 -20.67
N MET A 229 -15.94 0.55 -20.05
CA MET A 229 -17.31 0.04 -20.31
C MET A 229 -17.88 0.53 -21.64
N LYS A 230 -17.58 1.80 -22.02
CA LYS A 230 -18.28 2.51 -23.09
C LYS A 230 -17.34 3.04 -24.18
N GLY A 231 -16.03 3.06 -23.94
CA GLY A 231 -15.05 3.68 -24.84
C GLY A 231 -15.21 5.19 -24.96
N SER A 232 -15.73 5.86 -23.94
CA SER A 232 -16.06 7.29 -23.96
C SER A 232 -15.62 7.99 -22.67
N GLY A 233 -15.80 9.31 -22.61
CA GLY A 233 -15.43 10.13 -21.45
C GLY A 233 -14.07 10.81 -21.62
N ALA A 234 -13.76 11.71 -20.66
CA ALA A 234 -12.59 12.59 -20.74
C ALA A 234 -11.27 11.83 -20.89
N LEU A 235 -11.11 10.70 -20.21
CA LEU A 235 -9.91 9.86 -20.31
C LEU A 235 -9.75 9.25 -21.71
N ALA A 236 -10.82 8.70 -22.28
CA ALA A 236 -10.81 8.14 -23.63
C ALA A 236 -10.52 9.21 -24.69
N ASP A 237 -11.06 10.42 -24.53
CA ASP A 237 -10.83 11.55 -25.44
C ASP A 237 -9.39 12.07 -25.32
N ASN A 238 -8.83 12.12 -24.10
CA ASN A 238 -7.43 12.45 -23.86
C ASN A 238 -6.49 11.49 -24.60
N TYR A 239 -6.72 10.19 -24.49
CA TYR A 239 -5.90 9.16 -25.16
C TYR A 239 -5.97 9.28 -26.70
N ARG A 240 -7.20 9.42 -27.25
CA ARG A 240 -7.39 9.62 -28.71
C ARG A 240 -6.72 10.89 -29.18
N GLY A 241 -6.86 11.99 -28.44
CA GLY A 241 -6.22 13.27 -28.77
C GLY A 241 -4.69 13.20 -28.81
N ARG A 242 -4.10 12.27 -28.07
CA ARG A 242 -2.65 11.98 -28.05
C ARG A 242 -2.24 10.88 -29.04
N GLY A 243 -3.17 10.30 -29.80
CA GLY A 243 -2.91 9.20 -30.72
C GLY A 243 -2.56 7.88 -30.04
N LEU A 244 -2.94 7.69 -28.77
CA LEU A 244 -2.72 6.46 -28.03
C LEU A 244 -3.86 5.47 -28.26
N SER A 245 -3.54 4.18 -28.29
CA SER A 245 -4.54 3.11 -28.34
C SER A 245 -5.35 3.08 -27.04
N THR A 246 -6.66 2.80 -27.15
CA THR A 246 -7.55 2.61 -26.02
C THR A 246 -7.86 1.12 -25.80
N PRO A 247 -8.17 0.68 -24.57
CA PRO A 247 -8.65 -0.67 -24.32
C PRO A 247 -9.91 -1.00 -25.14
N PRO A 248 -10.17 -2.27 -25.43
CA PRO A 248 -11.38 -2.68 -26.11
C PRO A 248 -12.61 -2.41 -25.21
N VAL A 249 -13.69 -1.95 -25.83
CA VAL A 249 -14.97 -1.74 -25.15
C VAL A 249 -15.64 -3.10 -24.94
N THR A 250 -15.84 -3.49 -23.68
CA THR A 250 -16.38 -4.81 -23.34
C THR A 250 -17.74 -4.77 -22.64
N GLY A 251 -18.15 -3.61 -22.11
CA GLY A 251 -19.30 -3.45 -21.23
C GLY A 251 -19.07 -4.01 -19.82
N ALA A 252 -17.86 -4.51 -19.55
CA ALA A 252 -17.44 -4.94 -18.22
C ALA A 252 -16.95 -3.72 -17.40
N THR A 253 -17.04 -3.80 -16.08
CA THR A 253 -16.34 -2.81 -15.21
C THR A 253 -14.82 -2.93 -15.37
N ALA A 254 -14.09 -1.90 -14.98
CA ALA A 254 -12.61 -1.94 -15.05
C ALA A 254 -12.02 -3.13 -14.29
N LEU A 255 -12.58 -3.46 -13.10
CA LEU A 255 -12.14 -4.62 -12.33
C LEU A 255 -12.52 -5.95 -12.99
N GLU A 256 -13.72 -6.08 -13.55
CA GLU A 256 -14.09 -7.29 -14.29
C GLU A 256 -13.19 -7.50 -15.52
N TYR A 257 -12.88 -6.44 -16.25
CA TYR A 257 -11.95 -6.49 -17.37
C TYR A 257 -10.56 -6.97 -16.92
N PHE A 258 -10.04 -6.46 -15.81
CA PHE A 258 -8.77 -6.91 -15.25
C PHE A 258 -8.80 -8.39 -14.88
N ILE A 259 -9.86 -8.83 -14.20
CA ILE A 259 -10.04 -10.24 -13.81
C ILE A 259 -10.08 -11.15 -15.05
N ASP A 260 -10.73 -10.73 -16.12
CA ASP A 260 -10.76 -11.48 -17.38
C ASP A 260 -9.35 -11.62 -17.99
N ARG A 261 -8.52 -10.56 -17.91
CA ARG A 261 -7.11 -10.64 -18.36
C ARG A 261 -6.26 -11.54 -17.45
N LEU A 262 -6.52 -11.56 -16.16
CA LEU A 262 -5.88 -12.52 -15.23
C LEU A 262 -6.23 -13.97 -15.58
N LEU A 263 -7.48 -14.24 -15.93
CA LEU A 263 -7.93 -15.57 -16.34
C LEU A 263 -7.26 -16.04 -17.63
N GLU A 264 -7.08 -15.13 -18.60
CA GLU A 264 -6.34 -15.45 -19.85
C GLU A 264 -4.84 -15.71 -19.54
N ALA A 265 -4.23 -14.89 -18.69
CA ALA A 265 -2.84 -15.08 -18.26
C ALA A 265 -2.62 -16.44 -17.57
N GLU A 266 -3.59 -16.89 -16.76
CA GLU A 266 -3.52 -18.18 -16.08
C GLU A 266 -3.66 -19.36 -17.05
N LYS A 267 -4.53 -19.27 -18.08
CA LYS A 267 -4.67 -20.29 -19.12
C LYS A 267 -3.37 -20.51 -19.90
N GLU A 268 -2.65 -19.43 -20.26
CA GLU A 268 -1.35 -19.52 -20.94
C GLU A 268 -0.26 -20.21 -20.10
N ASN A 269 -0.42 -20.28 -18.78
CA ASN A 269 0.46 -21.02 -17.85
C ASN A 269 0.27 -22.53 -17.89
N GLY A 270 -0.59 -23.07 -18.73
CA GLY A 270 -0.85 -24.52 -18.82
C GLY A 270 -1.47 -25.12 -17.56
N GLY A 271 -2.09 -24.32 -16.71
CA GLY A 271 -2.67 -24.74 -15.43
C GLY A 271 -1.63 -25.30 -14.43
N GLY A 272 -0.36 -24.96 -14.60
CA GLY A 272 0.81 -25.56 -13.92
C GLY A 272 1.22 -24.92 -12.60
N ASN A 273 0.40 -24.09 -11.99
CA ASN A 273 0.71 -23.56 -10.67
C ASN A 273 0.44 -24.60 -9.56
N SER A 274 1.31 -24.62 -8.55
CA SER A 274 1.37 -25.57 -7.47
C SER A 274 -0.03 -25.95 -6.92
N LYS A 275 -0.19 -27.20 -6.45
CA LYS A 275 -1.44 -27.76 -5.90
C LYS A 275 -2.14 -26.85 -4.84
N ALA A 276 -1.41 -25.92 -4.21
CA ALA A 276 -1.94 -24.94 -3.26
C ALA A 276 -2.71 -23.77 -3.92
N GLN A 277 -2.47 -23.47 -5.21
CA GLN A 277 -3.11 -22.36 -5.92
C GLN A 277 -4.44 -22.73 -6.60
N LYS A 278 -4.78 -24.01 -6.68
CA LYS A 278 -6.07 -24.49 -7.22
C LYS A 278 -7.14 -24.80 -6.16
N GLN A 279 -7.07 -24.16 -5.00
CA GLN A 279 -8.16 -24.30 -4.05
C GLN A 279 -9.42 -23.59 -4.60
N ALA A 280 -10.46 -24.37 -4.90
CA ALA A 280 -11.81 -23.91 -5.30
C ALA A 280 -11.95 -23.24 -6.68
N GLY A 281 -11.03 -23.43 -7.64
CA GLY A 281 -11.19 -22.85 -9.00
C GLY A 281 -10.90 -21.35 -9.09
N LYS A 282 -10.32 -20.74 -8.04
CA LYS A 282 -9.98 -19.32 -7.99
C LYS A 282 -8.52 -19.08 -8.40
N ILE A 283 -8.26 -17.86 -8.90
CA ILE A 283 -6.92 -17.37 -9.20
C ILE A 283 -6.16 -17.20 -7.88
N GLY A 284 -5.01 -17.87 -7.77
CA GLY A 284 -4.13 -17.79 -6.60
C GLY A 284 -3.29 -16.50 -6.57
N GLY A 285 -2.52 -16.34 -5.48
CA GLY A 285 -1.71 -15.16 -5.23
C GLY A 285 -2.48 -14.06 -4.47
N ARG A 286 -1.71 -13.11 -3.94
CA ARG A 286 -2.25 -11.91 -3.30
C ARG A 286 -2.39 -10.82 -4.36
N ILE A 287 -3.60 -10.30 -4.51
CA ILE A 287 -3.89 -9.26 -5.50
C ILE A 287 -4.31 -8.01 -4.76
N ASN A 288 -3.44 -7.01 -4.78
CA ASN A 288 -3.68 -5.70 -4.21
C ASN A 288 -4.39 -4.82 -5.24
N LEU A 289 -5.66 -4.56 -5.02
CA LEU A 289 -6.50 -3.68 -5.81
C LEU A 289 -6.46 -2.30 -5.14
N VAL A 290 -5.84 -1.33 -5.79
CA VAL A 290 -5.55 0.00 -5.21
C VAL A 290 -6.60 1.02 -5.63
N HIS A 291 -6.93 1.97 -4.78
CA HIS A 291 -7.90 3.06 -4.85
C HIS A 291 -9.35 2.64 -4.66
N ASN A 292 -9.96 1.91 -5.58
CA ASN A 292 -11.34 1.40 -5.49
C ASN A 292 -12.42 2.49 -5.30
N VAL A 293 -12.19 3.72 -5.78
CA VAL A 293 -13.04 4.91 -5.56
C VAL A 293 -14.45 4.70 -6.09
N VAL A 294 -14.57 4.01 -7.22
CA VAL A 294 -15.87 3.75 -7.88
C VAL A 294 -16.24 2.26 -7.90
N ILE A 295 -15.70 1.49 -6.95
CA ILE A 295 -16.01 0.06 -6.86
C ILE A 295 -17.51 -0.17 -6.62
N SER A 296 -18.08 -1.13 -7.36
CA SER A 296 -19.50 -1.51 -7.26
C SER A 296 -19.68 -2.88 -6.61
N GLN A 297 -20.92 -3.18 -6.16
CA GLN A 297 -21.24 -4.53 -5.67
C GLN A 297 -20.95 -5.60 -6.73
N ARG A 298 -21.25 -5.34 -8.00
CA ARG A 298 -20.97 -6.23 -9.13
C ARG A 298 -19.47 -6.56 -9.22
N SER A 299 -18.60 -5.54 -9.09
CA SER A 299 -17.14 -5.72 -9.11
C SER A 299 -16.66 -6.53 -7.90
N ILE A 300 -17.21 -6.26 -6.72
CA ILE A 300 -16.90 -6.99 -5.48
C ILE A 300 -17.28 -8.47 -5.60
N ASP A 301 -18.47 -8.76 -6.09
CA ASP A 301 -18.94 -10.14 -6.25
C ASP A 301 -18.04 -10.91 -7.21
N ARG A 302 -17.69 -10.30 -8.36
CA ARG A 302 -16.76 -10.88 -9.33
C ARG A 302 -15.38 -11.15 -8.72
N ALA A 303 -14.83 -10.22 -7.95
CA ALA A 303 -13.55 -10.40 -7.27
C ALA A 303 -13.61 -11.54 -6.24
N LYS A 304 -14.63 -11.59 -5.41
CA LYS A 304 -14.83 -12.65 -4.41
C LYS A 304 -15.02 -14.04 -5.04
N GLU A 305 -15.69 -14.13 -6.17
CA GLU A 305 -15.90 -15.39 -6.89
C GLU A 305 -14.63 -15.91 -7.54
N THR A 306 -13.79 -15.01 -8.06
CA THR A 306 -12.68 -15.38 -8.95
C THR A 306 -11.32 -15.35 -8.28
N LEU A 307 -11.08 -14.42 -7.35
CA LEU A 307 -9.78 -14.22 -6.69
C LEU A 307 -9.73 -14.96 -5.35
N LEU A 308 -8.61 -15.62 -5.07
CA LEU A 308 -8.42 -16.37 -3.82
C LEU A 308 -8.15 -15.43 -2.65
N SER A 309 -7.30 -14.43 -2.83
CA SER A 309 -6.87 -13.50 -1.78
C SER A 309 -6.77 -12.06 -2.30
N PRO A 310 -7.93 -11.41 -2.60
CA PRO A 310 -7.94 -10.00 -2.94
C PRO A 310 -7.78 -9.12 -1.70
N PHE A 311 -6.93 -8.09 -1.83
CA PHE A 311 -6.79 -6.98 -0.89
C PHE A 311 -7.23 -5.70 -1.57
N PHE A 312 -7.82 -4.78 -0.81
CA PHE A 312 -8.38 -3.54 -1.33
C PHE A 312 -7.69 -2.38 -0.63
N THR A 313 -6.64 -1.86 -1.24
CA THR A 313 -5.91 -0.70 -0.69
C THR A 313 -6.64 0.59 -1.05
N ILE A 314 -6.83 1.44 -0.07
CA ILE A 314 -7.38 2.78 -0.24
C ILE A 314 -6.31 3.82 0.09
N CYS A 315 -6.33 4.95 -0.62
CA CYS A 315 -5.42 6.09 -0.44
C CYS A 315 -6.26 7.36 -0.27
N PRO A 316 -6.83 7.58 0.93
CA PRO A 316 -7.87 8.59 1.15
C PRO A 316 -7.49 10.00 0.69
N LEU A 317 -6.31 10.49 1.09
CA LEU A 317 -5.87 11.85 0.77
C LEU A 317 -5.61 12.01 -0.73
N SER A 318 -4.98 11.01 -1.37
CA SER A 318 -4.78 11.02 -2.82
C SER A 318 -6.10 11.03 -3.58
N ASN A 319 -7.06 10.22 -3.17
CA ASN A 319 -8.37 10.17 -3.82
C ASN A 319 -9.14 11.50 -3.68
N ILE A 320 -9.05 12.17 -2.53
CA ILE A 320 -9.60 13.52 -2.36
C ILE A 320 -8.84 14.52 -3.23
N PHE A 321 -7.51 14.45 -3.28
CA PHE A 321 -6.69 15.35 -4.07
C PHE A 321 -7.07 15.32 -5.55
N ILE A 322 -7.17 14.12 -6.14
CA ILE A 322 -7.43 13.95 -7.58
C ILE A 322 -8.91 14.12 -7.91
N HIS A 323 -9.82 13.52 -7.12
CA HIS A 323 -11.22 13.31 -7.50
C HIS A 323 -12.24 14.01 -6.58
N ARG A 324 -11.82 14.54 -5.43
CA ARG A 324 -12.73 15.01 -4.36
C ARG A 324 -13.72 13.93 -3.92
N GLN A 325 -13.32 12.67 -4.00
CA GLN A 325 -14.15 11.51 -3.70
C GLN A 325 -13.38 10.46 -2.91
N LEU A 326 -14.05 9.82 -1.97
CA LEU A 326 -13.52 8.66 -1.24
C LEU A 326 -14.15 7.37 -1.75
N PRO A 327 -13.47 6.23 -1.59
CA PRO A 327 -14.06 4.92 -1.83
C PRO A 327 -15.33 4.70 -0.99
N PRO A 328 -16.28 3.85 -1.44
CA PRO A 328 -17.51 3.55 -0.72
C PRO A 328 -17.25 2.63 0.48
N ILE A 329 -16.65 3.17 1.54
CA ILE A 329 -16.15 2.44 2.73
C ILE A 329 -17.24 1.55 3.33
N GLU A 330 -18.48 2.05 3.47
CA GLU A 330 -19.58 1.27 4.02
C GLU A 330 -19.95 0.06 3.17
N LEU A 331 -19.84 0.16 1.84
CA LEU A 331 -20.02 -0.96 0.93
C LEU A 331 -18.91 -2.01 1.12
N MET A 332 -17.66 -1.54 1.25
CA MET A 332 -16.49 -2.39 1.44
C MET A 332 -16.57 -3.14 2.79
N ARG A 333 -16.93 -2.45 3.87
CA ARG A 333 -17.12 -3.01 5.21
C ARG A 333 -18.24 -4.06 5.22
N ARG A 334 -19.41 -3.75 4.68
CA ARG A 334 -20.55 -4.70 4.59
C ARG A 334 -20.21 -5.98 3.82
N ASN A 335 -19.28 -5.88 2.90
CA ASN A 335 -18.77 -7.02 2.14
C ASN A 335 -17.61 -7.76 2.83
N ASN A 336 -17.17 -7.33 4.02
CA ASN A 336 -16.02 -7.87 4.75
C ASN A 336 -14.76 -7.95 3.89
N LEU A 337 -14.48 -6.89 3.13
CA LEU A 337 -13.29 -6.83 2.29
C LEU A 337 -12.03 -6.67 3.17
N LYS A 338 -10.92 -7.26 2.74
CA LYS A 338 -9.62 -7.01 3.35
C LYS A 338 -9.09 -5.66 2.88
N ILE A 339 -9.46 -4.61 3.62
CA ILE A 339 -9.03 -3.23 3.32
C ILE A 339 -7.61 -3.05 3.84
N CYS A 340 -6.76 -2.37 3.06
CA CYS A 340 -5.46 -1.87 3.45
C CYS A 340 -5.39 -0.35 3.26
N LEU A 341 -4.43 0.30 3.91
CA LEU A 341 -4.22 1.74 3.81
C LEU A 341 -2.87 2.03 3.13
N GLY A 342 -2.87 2.97 2.18
CA GLY A 342 -1.69 3.47 1.49
C GLY A 342 -1.69 4.99 1.41
N THR A 343 -0.56 5.60 1.10
CA THR A 343 -0.40 7.05 0.95
C THR A 343 -0.43 7.54 -0.49
N ASP A 344 -0.22 6.61 -1.44
CA ASP A 344 0.08 6.96 -2.83
C ASP A 344 1.34 7.86 -2.92
N SER A 345 1.40 8.84 -3.82
CA SER A 345 2.56 9.67 -4.12
C SER A 345 2.40 11.11 -3.66
N LEU A 346 3.51 11.84 -3.56
CA LEU A 346 3.49 13.31 -3.35
C LEU A 346 3.07 14.10 -4.60
N SER A 347 2.82 13.44 -5.74
CA SER A 347 2.14 14.08 -6.88
C SER A 347 0.62 14.20 -6.69
N SER A 348 0.05 13.34 -5.82
CA SER A 348 -1.38 13.30 -5.49
C SER A 348 -1.66 13.50 -3.99
N ASN A 349 -0.67 13.95 -3.23
CA ASN A 349 -0.79 14.14 -1.79
C ASN A 349 0.17 15.24 -1.33
N HIS A 350 -0.14 15.91 -0.22
CA HIS A 350 0.75 16.92 0.38
C HIS A 350 1.74 16.32 1.37
N ILE A 351 1.46 15.10 1.86
CA ILE A 351 2.26 14.42 2.87
C ILE A 351 2.11 12.90 2.76
N LEU A 352 3.20 12.17 2.94
CA LEU A 352 3.16 10.70 3.05
C LEU A 352 3.14 10.32 4.54
N ASP A 353 1.96 10.39 5.16
CA ASP A 353 1.79 10.14 6.60
C ASP A 353 0.58 9.26 6.87
N MET A 354 0.83 8.06 7.41
CA MET A 354 -0.22 7.08 7.71
C MET A 354 -1.23 7.59 8.74
N VAL A 355 -0.81 8.46 9.67
CA VAL A 355 -1.72 9.07 10.66
C VAL A 355 -2.68 10.04 9.99
N ARG A 356 -2.20 10.82 9.01
CA ARG A 356 -3.06 11.74 8.24
C ARG A 356 -4.06 10.99 7.35
N GLU A 357 -3.68 9.84 6.79
CA GLU A 357 -4.62 8.98 6.06
C GLU A 357 -5.71 8.42 6.99
N MET A 358 -5.33 7.96 8.17
CA MET A 358 -6.28 7.48 9.20
C MET A 358 -7.20 8.61 9.70
N GLU A 359 -6.67 9.82 9.91
CA GLU A 359 -7.45 11.00 10.28
C GLU A 359 -8.51 11.34 9.22
N CYS A 360 -8.10 11.34 7.96
CA CYS A 360 -9.01 11.56 6.83
C CYS A 360 -10.20 10.59 6.87
N LEU A 361 -9.94 9.30 7.14
CA LEU A 361 -11.00 8.31 7.27
C LEU A 361 -11.93 8.59 8.43
N GLN A 362 -11.42 8.86 9.63
CA GLN A 362 -12.28 9.12 10.80
C GLN A 362 -13.09 10.42 10.67
N ASN A 363 -12.55 11.43 10.00
CA ASN A 363 -13.27 12.68 9.75
C ASN A 363 -14.45 12.49 8.78
N ASN A 364 -14.32 11.60 7.80
CA ASN A 364 -15.35 11.33 6.80
C ASN A 364 -16.29 10.17 7.19
N PHE A 365 -15.84 9.26 8.05
CA PHE A 365 -16.58 8.09 8.52
C PHE A 365 -16.48 8.00 10.06
N PRO A 366 -17.24 8.81 10.82
CA PRO A 366 -17.10 8.92 12.28
C PRO A 366 -17.35 7.61 13.05
N ASP A 367 -18.08 6.67 12.45
CA ASP A 367 -18.37 5.35 13.04
C ASP A 367 -17.19 4.36 12.93
N LEU A 368 -16.11 4.72 12.23
CA LEU A 368 -14.91 3.91 12.20
C LEU A 368 -14.18 3.99 13.53
N GLU A 369 -14.06 2.85 14.20
CA GLU A 369 -13.23 2.72 15.40
C GLU A 369 -11.74 2.69 15.05
N LEU A 370 -10.90 3.28 15.90
CA LEU A 370 -9.44 3.30 15.67
C LEU A 370 -8.87 1.89 15.47
N GLY A 371 -9.31 0.92 16.25
CA GLY A 371 -8.82 -0.47 16.13
C GLY A 371 -9.14 -1.12 14.80
N GLU A 372 -10.27 -0.77 14.17
CA GLU A 372 -10.60 -1.24 12.82
C GLU A 372 -9.63 -0.62 11.79
N ILE A 373 -9.40 0.69 11.85
CA ILE A 373 -8.46 1.39 10.95
C ILE A 373 -7.03 0.88 11.16
N LEU A 374 -6.62 0.63 12.40
CA LEU A 374 -5.31 0.05 12.69
C LEU A 374 -5.17 -1.36 12.11
N SER A 375 -6.25 -2.15 12.06
CA SER A 375 -6.20 -3.45 11.39
C SER A 375 -5.92 -3.32 9.89
N TRP A 376 -6.47 -2.29 9.25
CA TRP A 376 -6.20 -1.99 7.83
C TRP A 376 -4.78 -1.49 7.60
N THR A 377 -4.27 -0.68 8.54
CA THR A 377 -2.96 -0.02 8.46
C THR A 377 -1.81 -0.96 8.85
N CYS A 378 -2.03 -1.93 9.73
CA CYS A 378 -0.98 -2.80 10.25
C CYS A 378 -1.19 -4.26 9.81
N ALA A 379 -2.26 -4.92 10.27
CA ALA A 379 -2.43 -6.36 10.14
C ALA A 379 -2.69 -6.80 8.70
N ASN A 380 -3.64 -6.14 8.00
CA ASN A 380 -3.98 -6.49 6.63
C ASN A 380 -2.82 -6.19 5.66
N GLY A 381 -2.11 -5.07 5.86
CA GLY A 381 -0.92 -4.75 5.08
C GLY A 381 0.21 -5.78 5.28
N ALA A 382 0.41 -6.25 6.51
CA ALA A 382 1.37 -7.31 6.79
C ALA A 382 0.98 -8.64 6.10
N GLU A 383 -0.31 -9.00 6.10
CA GLU A 383 -0.82 -10.17 5.39
C GLU A 383 -0.67 -10.01 3.85
N LEU A 384 -0.96 -8.83 3.30
CA LEU A 384 -0.73 -8.51 1.90
C LEU A 384 0.72 -8.80 1.49
N LEU A 385 1.68 -8.38 2.30
CA LEU A 385 3.11 -8.55 2.04
C LEU A 385 3.67 -9.92 2.44
N ALA A 386 2.83 -10.85 2.94
CA ALA A 386 3.24 -12.14 3.53
C ALA A 386 4.25 -11.99 4.68
N ARG A 387 4.05 -10.98 5.51
CA ARG A 387 4.88 -10.69 6.69
C ARG A 387 4.09 -10.77 8.00
N GLN A 388 2.89 -11.34 7.98
CA GLN A 388 2.02 -11.46 9.16
C GLN A 388 2.63 -12.28 10.30
N ASP A 389 3.62 -13.12 10.02
CA ASP A 389 4.36 -13.88 11.03
C ASP A 389 5.37 -13.01 11.80
N ILE A 390 5.71 -11.83 11.27
CA ILE A 390 6.71 -10.90 11.82
C ILE A 390 6.06 -9.58 12.21
N LEU A 391 5.19 -9.05 11.35
CA LEU A 391 4.58 -7.72 11.44
C LEU A 391 3.08 -7.78 11.75
N GLY A 392 2.46 -6.61 11.87
CA GLY A 392 1.01 -6.41 11.87
C GLY A 392 0.31 -6.59 13.22
N SER A 393 0.94 -7.21 14.22
CA SER A 393 0.39 -7.31 15.59
C SER A 393 1.50 -7.40 16.63
N ILE A 394 1.23 -6.91 17.84
CA ILE A 394 2.12 -7.02 19.01
C ILE A 394 1.83 -8.36 19.68
N ALA A 395 2.60 -9.38 19.33
CA ALA A 395 2.45 -10.73 19.84
C ALA A 395 3.81 -11.38 20.09
N PRO A 396 3.92 -12.31 21.06
CA PRO A 396 5.16 -13.01 21.34
C PRO A 396 5.76 -13.67 20.07
N GLY A 397 7.06 -13.49 19.88
CA GLY A 397 7.81 -14.02 18.73
C GLY A 397 7.86 -13.10 17.53
N LYS A 398 7.01 -12.08 17.41
CA LYS A 398 7.01 -11.10 16.32
C LYS A 398 7.97 -9.93 16.57
N THR A 399 8.31 -9.21 15.49
CA THR A 399 9.11 -7.96 15.50
C THR A 399 8.30 -6.88 14.77
N PRO A 400 7.12 -6.48 15.29
CA PRO A 400 6.19 -5.63 14.55
C PRO A 400 6.64 -4.16 14.49
N GLY A 401 7.67 -3.77 15.24
CA GLY A 401 7.89 -2.39 15.63
C GLY A 401 6.83 -1.90 16.64
N LEU A 402 7.19 -0.94 17.48
CA LEU A 402 6.23 -0.29 18.39
C LEU A 402 6.16 1.19 18.04
N VAL A 403 4.96 1.67 17.80
CA VAL A 403 4.68 3.07 17.47
C VAL A 403 3.82 3.68 18.57
N LEU A 404 4.24 4.81 19.09
CA LEU A 404 3.46 5.61 20.00
C LEU A 404 2.62 6.63 19.24
N LEU A 405 1.31 6.56 19.44
CA LEU A 405 0.36 7.60 19.06
C LEU A 405 0.15 8.54 20.25
N GLU A 406 0.44 9.82 20.07
CA GLU A 406 0.27 10.87 21.05
C GLU A 406 -0.88 11.79 20.65
N ASN A 407 -1.54 12.40 21.65
CA ASN A 407 -2.63 13.37 21.47
C ASN A 407 -3.90 12.81 20.77
N LEU A 408 -4.21 11.52 20.98
CA LEU A 408 -5.53 10.99 20.67
C LEU A 408 -6.60 11.62 21.57
N GLN A 409 -7.80 11.85 21.04
CA GLN A 409 -8.97 12.30 21.80
C GLN A 409 -10.04 11.21 21.76
N ASP A 410 -10.31 10.55 22.89
CA ASP A 410 -11.29 9.45 22.98
C ASP A 410 -11.09 8.38 21.89
N PHE A 411 -9.84 7.97 21.67
CA PHE A 411 -9.41 7.06 20.60
C PHE A 411 -9.70 7.58 19.17
N LYS A 412 -9.88 8.88 19.01
CA LYS A 412 -9.95 9.53 17.70
C LYS A 412 -8.63 10.21 17.36
N ILE A 413 -8.23 10.08 16.12
CA ILE A 413 -7.10 10.80 15.54
C ILE A 413 -7.56 12.22 15.23
N THR A 414 -6.72 13.19 15.56
CA THR A 414 -6.98 14.61 15.33
C THR A 414 -5.79 15.24 14.61
N GLU A 415 -5.92 16.48 14.17
CA GLU A 415 -4.82 17.26 13.59
C GLU A 415 -3.56 17.35 14.49
N ARG A 416 -3.75 17.16 15.82
CA ARG A 416 -2.67 17.20 16.82
C ARG A 416 -2.06 15.82 17.09
N THR A 417 -2.67 14.75 16.60
CA THR A 417 -2.15 13.41 16.80
C THR A 417 -0.83 13.24 16.03
N THR A 418 0.17 12.77 16.72
CA THR A 418 1.49 12.45 16.15
C THR A 418 1.83 11.00 16.36
N SER A 419 2.70 10.48 15.54
CA SER A 419 3.27 9.14 15.71
C SER A 419 4.79 9.23 15.80
N ARG A 420 5.38 8.33 16.60
CA ARG A 420 6.82 8.11 16.58
C ARG A 420 7.15 6.66 16.88
N ARG A 421 8.16 6.15 16.23
CA ARG A 421 8.63 4.80 16.46
C ARG A 421 9.42 4.71 17.78
N ILE A 422 9.15 3.65 18.58
CA ILE A 422 9.80 3.39 19.87
C ILE A 422 10.78 2.21 19.75
N VAL A 423 10.41 1.22 18.91
CA VAL A 423 11.18 -0.02 18.68
C VAL A 423 11.23 -0.32 17.18
#